data_2b381b47c70c4bf5e98d8d1fa0329f5a
#
_entry.id   2b381b47c70c4bf5e98d8d1fa0329f5a
#
_cell.length_a   1.000
_cell.length_b   1.000
_cell.length_c   1.000
_cell.angle_alpha   90.00
_cell.angle_beta   90.00
_cell.angle_gamma   90.00
#
_symmetry.space_group_name_H-M   'P 1'
#
loop_
_entity.id
_entity.type
_entity.pdbx_description
1 polymer ?
#
loop_
_entity_poly.entity_id
_entity_poly.type
_entity_poly.pdbx_seq_one_letter_code
_entity_poly.pdbx_strand_id
1 'polypeptide(L)'
;MPAASLQTQAERVAVPILAAISVSHLLNDLIQSLLPAIYPILKANYRLDFGQIGLLTLTFQMSASLLQPLVGTFTDRRPQPFSLVVGMGFTLIGLLTLSQAHSYPMLLLGAALVGMGSSVFHPESSRVARMASGGRHGLAQSVFQVGGNAGTALGPLLAAFIVVPFGQGSIAWFSAVALLAMLILFSVGRWYQAKLVELKAKPKAVQRMSSLPRKRIMMSITILMLLVFSKNFYMAGLTSYYTFYLISKFQVSVQDAQVYLFIFLGAVAAGTLLGGPVGDRIGRRYVIWISILGVLPFTLLLPYSNLFWTAVLSVIIGLVLASAFSAILVYAIELVPGRVGTIAGLFFGLSFGMGGLGAAALGQLADMTSIETVYKVCSFLPAIGLLAYFLPKIEKARL
;
A
#
# COMPACT_ATOMS: atom_id res chain seq x y z
N MET A 1 29.58 -31.56 32.05
CA MET A 1 28.98 -31.66 30.71
C MET A 1 28.73 -30.24 30.20
N PRO A 2 29.37 -29.77 29.14
CA PRO A 2 29.14 -28.42 28.64
C PRO A 2 27.78 -28.35 27.99
N ALA A 3 26.97 -27.34 28.37
CA ALA A 3 25.71 -27.01 27.74
C ALA A 3 25.98 -26.65 26.26
N ALA A 4 25.59 -27.56 25.36
CA ALA A 4 25.63 -27.30 23.93
C ALA A 4 24.77 -26.04 23.64
N SER A 5 25.42 -24.98 23.21
CA SER A 5 24.81 -23.79 22.70
C SER A 5 23.90 -24.17 21.52
N LEU A 6 22.60 -24.24 21.75
CA LEU A 6 21.59 -24.22 20.68
C LEU A 6 21.74 -22.89 19.96
N GLN A 7 22.71 -22.77 19.08
CA GLN A 7 22.71 -21.72 18.06
C GLN A 7 21.48 -21.98 17.19
N THR A 8 20.43 -21.22 17.45
CA THR A 8 19.29 -21.09 16.54
C THR A 8 19.86 -20.68 15.19
N GLN A 9 19.88 -21.62 14.22
CA GLN A 9 20.25 -21.32 12.85
C GLN A 9 19.36 -20.17 12.39
N ALA A 10 19.96 -19.01 12.12
CA ALA A 10 19.26 -17.87 11.58
C ALA A 10 18.52 -18.33 10.32
N GLU A 11 17.18 -18.26 10.33
CA GLU A 11 16.38 -18.66 9.17
C GLU A 11 16.82 -17.82 7.97
N ARG A 12 17.16 -18.48 6.86
CA ARG A 12 17.57 -17.77 5.64
C ARG A 12 16.35 -17.09 5.01
N VAL A 13 16.59 -15.91 4.43
CA VAL A 13 15.57 -15.22 3.61
C VAL A 13 15.16 -16.12 2.45
N ALA A 14 13.86 -16.38 2.31
CA ALA A 14 13.32 -17.13 1.17
C ALA A 14 13.14 -16.19 -0.03
N VAL A 15 14.26 -15.81 -0.68
CA VAL A 15 14.29 -14.83 -1.78
C VAL A 15 13.30 -15.18 -2.91
N PRO A 16 13.17 -16.44 -3.38
CA PRO A 16 12.19 -16.76 -4.43
C PRO A 16 10.75 -16.46 -4.03
N ILE A 17 10.39 -16.68 -2.76
CA ILE A 17 9.06 -16.39 -2.23
C ILE A 17 8.83 -14.88 -2.11
N LEU A 18 9.83 -14.12 -1.65
CA LEU A 18 9.73 -12.66 -1.61
C LEU A 18 9.60 -12.05 -3.01
N ALA A 19 10.35 -12.56 -3.98
CA ALA A 19 10.23 -12.13 -5.37
C ALA A 19 8.84 -12.50 -5.93
N ALA A 20 8.37 -13.73 -5.72
CA ALA A 20 7.05 -14.18 -6.17
C ALA A 20 5.92 -13.32 -5.60
N ILE A 21 5.97 -13.00 -4.30
CA ILE A 21 4.93 -12.19 -3.67
C ILE A 21 5.00 -10.71 -4.09
N SER A 22 6.20 -10.18 -4.36
CA SER A 22 6.40 -8.83 -4.90
C SER A 22 5.88 -8.71 -6.33
N VAL A 23 6.17 -9.70 -7.19
CA VAL A 23 5.62 -9.77 -8.56
C VAL A 23 4.10 -9.93 -8.52
N SER A 24 3.57 -10.77 -7.64
CA SER A 24 2.12 -10.90 -7.47
C SER A 24 1.47 -9.58 -7.01
N HIS A 25 2.16 -8.78 -6.20
CA HIS A 25 1.70 -7.46 -5.79
C HIS A 25 1.69 -6.48 -6.98
N LEU A 26 2.74 -6.51 -7.80
CA LEU A 26 2.78 -5.73 -9.03
C LEU A 26 1.57 -6.06 -9.92
N LEU A 27 1.30 -7.35 -10.17
CA LEU A 27 0.20 -7.79 -11.01
C LEU A 27 -1.18 -7.42 -10.41
N ASN A 28 -1.32 -7.56 -9.09
CA ASN A 28 -2.55 -7.18 -8.39
C ASN A 28 -2.84 -5.69 -8.49
N ASP A 29 -1.86 -4.84 -8.17
CA ASP A 29 -2.06 -3.40 -8.15
C ASP A 29 -2.11 -2.78 -9.56
N LEU A 30 -1.46 -3.41 -10.54
CA LEU A 30 -1.64 -3.09 -11.94
C LEU A 30 -3.11 -3.25 -12.35
N ILE A 31 -3.74 -4.38 -12.01
CA ILE A 31 -5.16 -4.62 -12.30
C ILE A 31 -6.05 -3.62 -11.57
N GLN A 32 -5.78 -3.35 -10.31
CA GLN A 32 -6.58 -2.42 -9.53
C GLN A 32 -6.52 -0.99 -10.07
N SER A 33 -5.36 -0.55 -10.50
CA SER A 33 -5.17 0.80 -11.04
C SER A 33 -5.73 1.00 -12.45
N LEU A 34 -6.09 -0.09 -13.15
CA LEU A 34 -6.85 -0.01 -14.41
C LEU A 34 -8.25 0.61 -14.20
N LEU A 35 -8.93 0.25 -13.10
CA LEU A 35 -10.33 0.67 -12.90
C LEU A 35 -10.50 2.20 -12.92
N PRO A 36 -9.78 2.99 -12.12
CA PRO A 36 -9.87 4.44 -12.23
C PRO A 36 -9.36 4.99 -13.57
N ALA A 37 -8.39 4.33 -14.20
CA ALA A 37 -7.85 4.77 -15.49
C ALA A 37 -8.86 4.66 -16.64
N ILE A 38 -9.83 3.74 -16.55
CA ILE A 38 -10.86 3.53 -17.58
C ILE A 38 -12.17 4.30 -17.31
N TYR A 39 -12.29 5.04 -16.20
CA TYR A 39 -13.51 5.81 -15.90
C TYR A 39 -13.99 6.74 -17.02
N PRO A 40 -13.12 7.44 -17.78
CA PRO A 40 -13.60 8.25 -18.91
C PRO A 40 -14.34 7.42 -19.97
N ILE A 41 -13.85 6.20 -20.25
CA ILE A 41 -14.48 5.28 -21.22
C ILE A 41 -15.82 4.80 -20.67
N LEU A 42 -15.86 4.36 -19.42
CA LEU A 42 -17.12 3.92 -18.78
C LEU A 42 -18.13 5.05 -18.70
N LYS A 43 -17.68 6.27 -18.36
CA LYS A 43 -18.54 7.45 -18.32
C LYS A 43 -19.19 7.71 -19.69
N ALA A 44 -18.42 7.64 -20.75
CA ALA A 44 -18.94 7.86 -22.13
C ALA A 44 -19.88 6.73 -22.56
N ASN A 45 -19.48 5.46 -22.37
CA ASN A 45 -20.25 4.32 -22.84
C ASN A 45 -21.61 4.16 -22.16
N TYR A 46 -21.69 4.47 -20.85
CA TYR A 46 -22.90 4.29 -20.04
C TYR A 46 -23.61 5.61 -19.73
N ARG A 47 -23.12 6.74 -20.26
CA ARG A 47 -23.63 8.09 -19.98
C ARG A 47 -23.72 8.38 -18.46
N LEU A 48 -22.69 7.96 -17.72
CA LEU A 48 -22.67 8.12 -16.28
C LEU A 48 -22.45 9.58 -15.89
N ASP A 49 -23.07 10.00 -14.81
CA ASP A 49 -22.71 11.24 -14.13
C ASP A 49 -21.48 11.05 -13.22
N PHE A 50 -20.95 12.15 -12.66
CA PHE A 50 -19.79 12.07 -11.76
C PHE A 50 -20.14 11.42 -10.42
N GLY A 51 -21.37 11.52 -9.96
CA GLY A 51 -21.84 10.81 -8.76
C GLY A 51 -21.79 9.30 -8.93
N GLN A 52 -22.18 8.79 -10.10
CA GLN A 52 -22.12 7.38 -10.44
C GLN A 52 -20.65 6.88 -10.56
N ILE A 53 -19.76 7.68 -11.12
CA ILE A 53 -18.31 7.38 -11.11
C ILE A 53 -17.80 7.37 -9.67
N GLY A 54 -18.21 8.34 -8.85
CA GLY A 54 -17.89 8.37 -7.43
C GLY A 54 -18.39 7.13 -6.68
N LEU A 55 -19.61 6.68 -6.95
CA LEU A 55 -20.15 5.45 -6.34
C LEU A 55 -19.42 4.19 -6.82
N LEU A 56 -18.99 4.14 -8.07
CA LEU A 56 -18.15 3.04 -8.59
C LEU A 56 -16.81 2.98 -7.84
N THR A 57 -16.15 4.14 -7.68
CA THR A 57 -14.93 4.27 -6.89
C THR A 57 -15.16 3.86 -5.44
N LEU A 58 -16.24 4.35 -4.82
CA LEU A 58 -16.58 4.03 -3.44
C LEU A 58 -16.80 2.53 -3.26
N THR A 59 -17.55 1.88 -4.15
CA THR A 59 -17.81 0.44 -4.12
C THR A 59 -16.51 -0.35 -4.16
N PHE A 60 -15.59 -0.01 -5.08
CA PHE A 60 -14.27 -0.61 -5.15
C PHE A 60 -13.46 -0.40 -3.86
N GLN A 61 -13.34 0.86 -3.42
CA GLN A 61 -12.53 1.22 -2.25
C GLN A 61 -13.08 0.62 -0.94
N MET A 62 -14.39 0.59 -0.76
CA MET A 62 -15.02 0.04 0.44
C MET A 62 -14.83 -1.49 0.50
N SER A 63 -15.05 -2.21 -0.62
CA SER A 63 -14.81 -3.64 -0.67
C SER A 63 -13.32 -3.99 -0.50
N ALA A 64 -12.41 -3.17 -1.06
CA ALA A 64 -10.98 -3.36 -0.91
C ALA A 64 -10.48 -3.05 0.51
N SER A 65 -11.03 -2.02 1.18
CA SER A 65 -10.48 -1.50 2.45
C SER A 65 -11.10 -2.14 3.67
N LEU A 66 -12.43 -2.14 3.77
CA LEU A 66 -13.13 -2.54 5.00
C LEU A 66 -13.04 -4.04 5.28
N LEU A 67 -12.93 -4.87 4.25
CA LEU A 67 -12.83 -6.31 4.41
C LEU A 67 -11.44 -6.75 4.86
N GLN A 68 -10.38 -5.96 4.64
CA GLN A 68 -9.00 -6.37 4.98
C GLN A 68 -8.79 -6.74 6.45
N PRO A 69 -9.23 -5.94 7.44
CA PRO A 69 -9.08 -6.32 8.85
C PRO A 69 -9.87 -7.59 9.21
N LEU A 70 -11.04 -7.80 8.57
CA LEU A 70 -11.87 -8.99 8.79
C LEU A 70 -11.18 -10.24 8.24
N VAL A 71 -10.70 -10.18 6.99
CA VAL A 71 -9.91 -11.26 6.37
C VAL A 71 -8.65 -11.53 7.20
N GLY A 72 -7.89 -10.50 7.55
CA GLY A 72 -6.69 -10.64 8.36
C GLY A 72 -6.95 -11.30 9.72
N THR A 73 -8.05 -10.93 10.40
CA THR A 73 -8.46 -11.53 11.67
C THR A 73 -8.86 -12.99 11.51
N PHE A 74 -9.58 -13.32 10.45
CA PHE A 74 -9.99 -14.70 10.15
C PHE A 74 -8.76 -15.58 9.88
N THR A 75 -7.85 -15.12 9.03
CA THR A 75 -6.66 -15.87 8.62
C THR A 75 -5.58 -15.95 9.70
N ASP A 76 -5.55 -15.01 10.66
CA ASP A 76 -4.72 -15.11 11.86
C ASP A 76 -5.14 -16.29 12.75
N ARG A 77 -6.44 -16.55 12.82
CA ARG A 77 -7.00 -17.66 13.61
C ARG A 77 -6.97 -18.99 12.86
N ARG A 78 -7.20 -18.94 11.55
CA ARG A 78 -7.30 -20.11 10.67
C ARG A 78 -6.47 -19.84 9.40
N PRO A 79 -5.15 -20.07 9.42
CA PRO A 79 -4.29 -19.84 8.27
C PRO A 79 -4.80 -20.58 7.04
N GLN A 80 -4.92 -19.85 5.94
CA GLN A 80 -5.48 -20.32 4.66
C GLN A 80 -4.42 -20.21 3.55
N PRO A 81 -3.59 -21.22 3.31
CA PRO A 81 -2.46 -21.13 2.38
C PRO A 81 -2.82 -20.71 0.95
N PHE A 82 -4.05 -21.04 0.51
CA PHE A 82 -4.51 -20.73 -0.85
C PHE A 82 -5.49 -19.53 -0.93
N SER A 83 -5.67 -18.79 0.17
CA SER A 83 -6.55 -17.61 0.20
C SER A 83 -6.16 -16.56 -0.85
N LEU A 84 -4.85 -16.37 -1.11
CA LEU A 84 -4.35 -15.46 -2.14
C LEU A 84 -4.82 -15.87 -3.54
N VAL A 85 -4.86 -17.17 -3.84
CA VAL A 85 -5.37 -17.69 -5.13
C VAL A 85 -6.86 -17.41 -5.25
N VAL A 86 -7.62 -17.65 -4.17
CA VAL A 86 -9.07 -17.35 -4.12
C VAL A 86 -9.33 -15.86 -4.27
N GLY A 87 -8.56 -15.01 -3.58
CA GLY A 87 -8.65 -13.55 -3.73
C GLY A 87 -8.42 -13.10 -5.17
N MET A 88 -7.36 -13.61 -5.81
CA MET A 88 -7.09 -13.29 -7.22
C MET A 88 -8.18 -13.86 -8.16
N GLY A 89 -8.85 -14.95 -7.77
CA GLY A 89 -10.02 -15.47 -8.46
C GLY A 89 -11.20 -14.49 -8.46
N PHE A 90 -11.47 -13.80 -7.34
CA PHE A 90 -12.45 -12.71 -7.30
C PHE A 90 -12.07 -11.57 -8.24
N THR A 91 -10.79 -11.20 -8.26
CA THR A 91 -10.26 -10.18 -9.21
C THR A 91 -10.46 -10.62 -10.66
N LEU A 92 -10.17 -11.87 -11.00
CA LEU A 92 -10.38 -12.44 -12.33
C LEU A 92 -11.86 -12.35 -12.76
N ILE A 93 -12.76 -12.81 -11.91
CA ILE A 93 -14.21 -12.74 -12.18
C ILE A 93 -14.65 -11.29 -12.32
N GLY A 94 -14.13 -10.39 -11.46
CA GLY A 94 -14.40 -8.95 -11.53
C GLY A 94 -13.99 -8.34 -12.87
N LEU A 95 -12.79 -8.67 -13.38
CA LEU A 95 -12.32 -8.22 -14.71
C LEU A 95 -13.23 -8.71 -15.85
N LEU A 96 -13.62 -9.99 -15.83
CA LEU A 96 -14.53 -10.55 -16.82
C LEU A 96 -15.91 -9.88 -16.74
N THR A 97 -16.40 -9.63 -15.53
CA THR A 97 -17.66 -8.90 -15.31
C THR A 97 -17.58 -7.47 -15.86
N LEU A 98 -16.49 -6.74 -15.59
CA LEU A 98 -16.28 -5.39 -16.11
C LEU A 98 -16.16 -5.36 -17.62
N SER A 99 -15.49 -6.35 -18.22
CA SER A 99 -15.29 -6.41 -19.68
C SER A 99 -16.60 -6.66 -20.45
N GLN A 100 -17.53 -7.37 -19.84
CA GLN A 100 -18.83 -7.77 -20.44
C GLN A 100 -20.01 -7.00 -19.83
N ALA A 101 -19.76 -5.99 -19.02
CA ALA A 101 -20.84 -5.23 -18.40
C ALA A 101 -21.69 -4.55 -19.48
N HIS A 102 -23.01 -4.60 -19.32
CA HIS A 102 -23.99 -3.94 -20.16
C HIS A 102 -24.85 -2.95 -19.37
N SER A 103 -24.65 -2.88 -18.07
CA SER A 103 -25.39 -2.02 -17.18
C SER A 103 -24.53 -1.50 -16.01
N TYR A 104 -24.95 -0.37 -15.45
CA TYR A 104 -24.26 0.21 -14.31
C TYR A 104 -24.18 -0.72 -13.08
N PRO A 105 -25.23 -1.48 -12.69
CA PRO A 105 -25.12 -2.47 -11.61
C PRO A 105 -24.06 -3.55 -11.87
N MET A 106 -23.86 -3.98 -13.13
CA MET A 106 -22.79 -4.92 -13.46
C MET A 106 -21.40 -4.29 -13.29
N LEU A 107 -21.25 -3.00 -13.59
CA LEU A 107 -20.00 -2.27 -13.32
C LEU A 107 -19.71 -2.23 -11.82
N LEU A 108 -20.73 -1.94 -10.98
CA LEU A 108 -20.60 -1.96 -9.52
C LEU A 108 -20.21 -3.35 -9.01
N LEU A 109 -20.85 -4.41 -9.53
CA LEU A 109 -20.53 -5.79 -9.16
C LEU A 109 -19.08 -6.13 -9.54
N GLY A 110 -18.63 -5.80 -10.75
CA GLY A 110 -17.25 -6.03 -11.19
C GLY A 110 -16.24 -5.28 -10.32
N ALA A 111 -16.51 -4.01 -10.01
CA ALA A 111 -15.69 -3.20 -9.11
C ALA A 111 -15.61 -3.79 -7.69
N ALA A 112 -16.76 -4.24 -7.14
CA ALA A 112 -16.81 -4.90 -5.84
C ALA A 112 -15.98 -6.19 -5.82
N LEU A 113 -16.07 -7.03 -6.86
CA LEU A 113 -15.31 -8.27 -6.97
C LEU A 113 -13.80 -8.01 -7.04
N VAL A 114 -13.35 -7.02 -7.81
CA VAL A 114 -11.94 -6.61 -7.84
C VAL A 114 -11.49 -6.14 -6.45
N GLY A 115 -12.30 -5.33 -5.77
CA GLY A 115 -12.02 -4.89 -4.41
C GLY A 115 -11.96 -6.04 -3.40
N MET A 116 -12.87 -7.03 -3.49
CA MET A 116 -12.82 -8.22 -2.64
C MET A 116 -11.52 -9.00 -2.82
N GLY A 117 -11.04 -9.15 -4.06
CA GLY A 117 -9.75 -9.76 -4.34
C GLY A 117 -8.60 -9.05 -3.63
N SER A 118 -8.58 -7.72 -3.72
CA SER A 118 -7.61 -6.86 -3.02
C SER A 118 -7.66 -7.00 -1.51
N SER A 119 -8.87 -7.12 -0.94
CA SER A 119 -9.05 -7.23 0.51
C SER A 119 -8.44 -8.50 1.13
N VAL A 120 -8.36 -9.58 0.36
CA VAL A 120 -7.65 -10.80 0.74
C VAL A 120 -6.16 -10.67 0.51
N PHE A 121 -5.78 -10.02 -0.59
CA PHE A 121 -4.40 -9.99 -1.06
C PHE A 121 -3.44 -9.34 -0.05
N HIS A 122 -3.71 -8.11 0.39
CA HIS A 122 -2.76 -7.33 1.18
C HIS A 122 -2.42 -7.92 2.55
N PRO A 123 -3.41 -8.33 3.40
CA PRO A 123 -3.08 -8.90 4.71
C PRO A 123 -2.34 -10.24 4.60
N GLU A 124 -2.73 -11.10 3.67
CA GLU A 124 -2.12 -12.42 3.52
C GLU A 124 -0.73 -12.35 2.87
N SER A 125 -0.55 -11.50 1.86
CA SER A 125 0.76 -11.29 1.24
C SER A 125 1.77 -10.70 2.23
N SER A 126 1.35 -9.76 3.08
CA SER A 126 2.19 -9.22 4.15
C SER A 126 2.61 -10.30 5.15
N ARG A 127 1.69 -11.24 5.48
CA ARG A 127 2.00 -12.41 6.32
C ARG A 127 3.04 -13.31 5.66
N VAL A 128 2.85 -13.66 4.38
CA VAL A 128 3.80 -14.49 3.61
C VAL A 128 5.16 -13.81 3.53
N ALA A 129 5.22 -12.51 3.22
CA ALA A 129 6.45 -11.74 3.19
C ALA A 129 7.19 -11.78 4.54
N ARG A 130 6.44 -11.66 5.65
CA ARG A 130 7.02 -11.78 7.00
C ARG A 130 7.59 -13.18 7.27
N MET A 131 6.88 -14.24 6.88
CA MET A 131 7.34 -15.62 7.05
C MET A 131 8.59 -15.91 6.20
N ALA A 132 8.69 -15.33 5.01
CA ALA A 132 9.79 -15.48 4.08
C ALA A 132 11.01 -14.60 4.42
N SER A 133 10.91 -13.73 5.42
CA SER A 133 11.86 -12.65 5.69
C SER A 133 13.19 -13.07 6.31
N GLY A 134 13.27 -14.27 6.89
CA GLY A 134 14.48 -14.70 7.64
C GLY A 134 14.88 -13.70 8.75
N GLY A 135 13.90 -13.08 9.41
CA GLY A 135 14.11 -12.06 10.45
C GLY A 135 14.32 -10.62 9.90
N ARG A 136 14.52 -10.45 8.59
CA ARG A 136 14.66 -9.12 7.95
C ARG A 136 13.29 -8.55 7.53
N HIS A 137 12.41 -8.32 8.50
CA HIS A 137 11.02 -7.99 8.26
C HIS A 137 10.83 -6.67 7.49
N GLY A 138 11.67 -5.68 7.73
CA GLY A 138 11.63 -4.41 7.02
C GLY A 138 11.98 -4.56 5.54
N LEU A 139 13.06 -5.28 5.23
CA LEU A 139 13.45 -5.59 3.85
C LEU A 139 12.32 -6.32 3.11
N ALA A 140 11.78 -7.37 3.72
CA ALA A 140 10.73 -8.18 3.11
C ALA A 140 9.49 -7.34 2.80
N GLN A 141 9.06 -6.49 3.74
CA GLN A 141 7.92 -5.59 3.55
C GLN A 141 8.20 -4.53 2.48
N SER A 142 9.42 -4.01 2.39
CA SER A 142 9.78 -3.04 1.36
C SER A 142 9.83 -3.67 -0.04
N VAL A 143 10.40 -4.86 -0.19
CA VAL A 143 10.38 -5.59 -1.47
C VAL A 143 8.94 -5.86 -1.91
N PHE A 144 8.07 -6.26 -0.99
CA PHE A 144 6.66 -6.44 -1.26
C PHE A 144 6.00 -5.13 -1.75
N GLN A 145 6.23 -4.01 -1.08
CA GLN A 145 5.63 -2.71 -1.43
C GLN A 145 6.12 -2.14 -2.77
N VAL A 146 7.37 -2.37 -3.13
CA VAL A 146 7.90 -1.92 -4.43
C VAL A 146 7.13 -2.57 -5.57
N GLY A 147 6.75 -3.85 -5.44
CA GLY A 147 5.88 -4.52 -6.42
C GLY A 147 4.57 -3.74 -6.61
N GLY A 148 3.85 -3.45 -5.54
CA GLY A 148 2.58 -2.70 -5.61
C GLY A 148 2.74 -1.32 -6.24
N ASN A 149 3.74 -0.53 -5.79
CA ASN A 149 3.99 0.80 -6.35
C ASN A 149 4.29 0.75 -7.87
N ALA A 150 5.07 -0.24 -8.32
CA ALA A 150 5.35 -0.44 -9.74
C ALA A 150 4.08 -0.82 -10.52
N GLY A 151 3.25 -1.72 -9.95
CA GLY A 151 1.98 -2.12 -10.54
C GLY A 151 1.03 -0.94 -10.70
N THR A 152 0.87 -0.15 -9.64
CA THR A 152 0.02 1.06 -9.64
C THR A 152 0.46 2.05 -10.72
N ALA A 153 1.76 2.21 -10.95
CA ALA A 153 2.27 3.10 -11.99
C ALA A 153 2.02 2.56 -13.41
N LEU A 154 2.08 1.23 -13.59
CA LEU A 154 1.90 0.60 -14.91
C LEU A 154 0.44 0.53 -15.36
N GLY A 155 -0.54 0.44 -14.45
CA GLY A 155 -1.93 0.27 -14.81
C GLY A 155 -2.49 1.35 -15.73
N PRO A 156 -2.39 2.65 -15.43
CA PRO A 156 -2.83 3.71 -16.31
C PRO A 156 -2.14 3.70 -17.67
N LEU A 157 -0.86 3.35 -17.72
CA LEU A 157 -0.12 3.22 -18.98
C LEU A 157 -0.73 2.13 -19.87
N LEU A 158 -0.99 0.95 -19.30
CA LEU A 158 -1.61 -0.15 -20.03
C LEU A 158 -3.08 0.14 -20.38
N ALA A 159 -3.81 0.88 -19.55
CA ALA A 159 -5.14 1.37 -19.92
C ALA A 159 -5.08 2.25 -21.18
N ALA A 160 -4.12 3.19 -21.24
CA ALA A 160 -3.96 4.08 -22.38
C ALA A 160 -3.61 3.35 -23.69
N PHE A 161 -2.76 2.33 -23.63
CA PHE A 161 -2.31 1.61 -24.82
C PHE A 161 -3.19 0.41 -25.20
N ILE A 162 -3.99 -0.13 -24.28
CA ILE A 162 -4.81 -1.31 -24.52
C ILE A 162 -6.31 -0.96 -24.45
N VAL A 163 -6.78 -0.41 -23.31
CA VAL A 163 -8.24 -0.25 -23.16
C VAL A 163 -8.78 0.93 -23.97
N VAL A 164 -8.03 2.02 -24.07
CA VAL A 164 -8.46 3.19 -24.86
C VAL A 164 -8.63 2.82 -26.36
N PRO A 165 -7.66 2.19 -27.04
CA PRO A 165 -7.82 1.86 -28.47
C PRO A 165 -8.74 0.66 -28.74
N PHE A 166 -8.78 -0.35 -27.85
CA PHE A 166 -9.53 -1.59 -28.11
C PHE A 166 -10.86 -1.66 -27.36
N GLY A 167 -11.20 -0.63 -26.58
CA GLY A 167 -12.47 -0.51 -25.87
C GLY A 167 -12.61 -1.41 -24.64
N GLN A 168 -13.79 -1.33 -24.00
CA GLN A 168 -14.09 -1.99 -22.73
C GLN A 168 -13.87 -3.51 -22.74
N GLY A 169 -14.19 -4.19 -23.86
CA GLY A 169 -14.00 -5.64 -24.00
C GLY A 169 -12.56 -6.09 -23.77
N SER A 170 -11.57 -5.24 -24.07
CA SER A 170 -10.14 -5.55 -23.88
C SER A 170 -9.73 -5.66 -22.41
N ILE A 171 -10.57 -5.24 -21.47
CA ILE A 171 -10.37 -5.49 -20.02
C ILE A 171 -10.24 -7.00 -19.78
N ALA A 172 -10.92 -7.84 -20.56
CA ALA A 172 -10.79 -9.28 -20.47
C ALA A 172 -9.36 -9.79 -20.71
N TRP A 173 -8.53 -9.08 -21.46
CA TRP A 173 -7.13 -9.48 -21.71
C TRP A 173 -6.29 -9.46 -20.43
N PHE A 174 -6.63 -8.59 -19.47
CA PHE A 174 -5.98 -8.55 -18.16
C PHE A 174 -6.32 -9.77 -17.28
N SER A 175 -7.28 -10.59 -17.71
CA SER A 175 -7.51 -11.91 -17.09
C SER A 175 -6.30 -12.82 -17.25
N ALA A 176 -5.49 -12.68 -18.30
CA ALA A 176 -4.22 -13.39 -18.43
C ALA A 176 -3.23 -12.98 -17.33
N VAL A 177 -3.21 -11.69 -16.96
CA VAL A 177 -2.39 -11.17 -15.85
C VAL A 177 -2.87 -11.76 -14.52
N ALA A 178 -4.20 -11.81 -14.30
CA ALA A 178 -4.78 -12.41 -13.11
C ALA A 178 -4.49 -13.93 -13.02
N LEU A 179 -4.59 -14.66 -14.13
CA LEU A 179 -4.24 -16.08 -14.21
C LEU A 179 -2.76 -16.31 -13.92
N LEU A 180 -1.87 -15.49 -14.49
CA LEU A 180 -0.45 -15.55 -14.18
C LEU A 180 -0.19 -15.34 -12.66
N ALA A 181 -0.84 -14.32 -12.08
CA ALA A 181 -0.76 -14.09 -10.64
C ALA A 181 -1.28 -15.29 -9.83
N MET A 182 -2.39 -15.93 -10.24
CA MET A 182 -2.92 -17.14 -9.59
C MET A 182 -1.92 -18.29 -9.63
N LEU A 183 -1.23 -18.51 -10.75
CA LEU A 183 -0.21 -19.56 -10.88
C LEU A 183 0.98 -19.32 -9.93
N ILE A 184 1.47 -18.06 -9.88
CA ILE A 184 2.53 -17.68 -8.95
C ILE A 184 2.06 -17.87 -7.51
N LEU A 185 0.88 -17.37 -7.18
CA LEU A 185 0.30 -17.44 -5.84
C LEU A 185 -0.03 -18.87 -5.42
N PHE A 186 -0.36 -19.77 -6.36
CA PHE A 186 -0.51 -21.20 -6.07
C PHE A 186 0.80 -21.82 -5.60
N SER A 187 1.92 -21.47 -6.25
CA SER A 187 3.25 -21.91 -5.82
C SER A 187 3.62 -21.36 -4.44
N VAL A 188 3.29 -20.09 -4.18
CA VAL A 188 3.43 -19.48 -2.85
C VAL A 188 2.56 -20.19 -1.82
N GLY A 189 1.31 -20.54 -2.17
CA GLY A 189 0.39 -21.29 -1.30
C GLY A 189 0.93 -22.66 -0.90
N ARG A 190 1.55 -23.40 -1.84
CA ARG A 190 2.22 -24.68 -1.56
C ARG A 190 3.38 -24.52 -0.58
N TRP A 191 4.21 -23.51 -0.79
CA TRP A 191 5.29 -23.17 0.14
C TRP A 191 4.74 -22.80 1.52
N TYR A 192 3.69 -21.98 1.57
CA TYR A 192 3.05 -21.57 2.81
C TYR A 192 2.49 -22.78 3.57
N GLN A 193 1.81 -23.70 2.86
CA GLN A 193 1.30 -24.93 3.45
C GLN A 193 2.42 -25.78 4.06
N ALA A 194 3.52 -25.99 3.32
CA ALA A 194 4.70 -26.72 3.81
C ALA A 194 5.32 -26.02 5.04
N LYS A 195 5.42 -24.68 5.02
CA LYS A 195 5.95 -23.91 6.16
C LYS A 195 5.07 -24.02 7.39
N LEU A 196 3.75 -24.07 7.24
CA LEU A 196 2.84 -24.31 8.36
C LEU A 196 3.03 -25.67 9.00
N VAL A 197 3.26 -26.73 8.21
CA VAL A 197 3.55 -28.08 8.71
C VAL A 197 4.87 -28.07 9.49
N GLU A 198 5.92 -27.45 8.94
CA GLU A 198 7.22 -27.27 9.62
C GLU A 198 7.07 -26.54 10.96
N LEU A 199 6.30 -25.43 10.97
CA LEU A 199 6.07 -24.65 12.18
C LEU A 199 5.26 -25.41 13.24
N LYS A 200 4.34 -26.29 12.84
CA LYS A 200 3.60 -27.15 13.77
C LYS A 200 4.48 -28.26 14.37
N ALA A 201 5.46 -28.74 13.62
CA ALA A 201 6.41 -29.77 14.09
C ALA A 201 7.49 -29.22 15.05
N LYS A 202 7.78 -27.92 14.98
CA LYS A 202 8.68 -27.25 15.92
C LYS A 202 8.00 -27.07 17.28
N PRO A 203 8.71 -27.20 18.42
CA PRO A 203 8.16 -26.83 19.72
C PRO A 203 7.63 -25.39 19.59
N LYS A 204 6.41 -25.16 20.09
CA LYS A 204 5.83 -23.81 20.08
C LYS A 204 6.83 -22.89 20.76
N ALA A 205 7.58 -22.13 19.99
CA ALA A 205 8.33 -21.02 20.52
C ALA A 205 7.33 -20.22 21.36
N VAL A 206 7.63 -20.01 22.62
CA VAL A 206 6.81 -19.21 23.50
C VAL A 206 6.64 -17.88 22.78
N GLN A 207 5.46 -17.64 22.22
CA GLN A 207 5.15 -16.34 21.63
C GLN A 207 5.38 -15.34 22.77
N ARG A 208 6.50 -14.63 22.71
CA ARG A 208 6.75 -13.57 23.66
C ARG A 208 5.63 -12.58 23.46
N MET A 209 4.64 -12.63 24.33
CA MET A 209 3.65 -11.57 24.42
C MET A 209 4.42 -10.28 24.62
N SER A 210 3.97 -9.22 23.96
CA SER A 210 4.55 -7.89 24.20
C SER A 210 4.60 -7.66 25.72
N SER A 211 5.76 -7.35 26.25
CA SER A 211 5.94 -7.00 27.68
C SER A 211 5.25 -5.68 28.04
N LEU A 212 4.68 -4.98 27.05
CA LEU A 212 4.07 -3.69 27.23
C LEU A 212 2.63 -3.82 27.73
N PRO A 213 2.19 -2.95 28.66
CA PRO A 213 0.79 -2.87 29.09
C PRO A 213 -0.15 -2.62 27.90
N ARG A 214 -1.34 -3.24 27.92
CA ARG A 214 -2.35 -3.10 26.85
C ARG A 214 -2.66 -1.64 26.50
N LYS A 215 -2.74 -0.75 27.51
CA LYS A 215 -2.96 0.70 27.30
C LYS A 215 -1.85 1.32 26.43
N ARG A 216 -0.60 0.92 26.66
CA ARG A 216 0.55 1.43 25.89
C ARG A 216 0.61 0.89 24.47
N ILE A 217 0.20 -0.37 24.27
CA ILE A 217 0.03 -0.95 22.92
C ILE A 217 -1.05 -0.19 22.15
N MET A 218 -2.24 -0.01 22.75
CA MET A 218 -3.34 0.72 22.10
C MET A 218 -2.94 2.15 21.75
N MET A 219 -2.31 2.87 22.68
CA MET A 219 -1.79 4.21 22.41
C MET A 219 -0.80 4.22 21.24
N SER A 220 0.11 3.25 21.19
CA SER A 220 1.09 3.15 20.11
C SER A 220 0.42 2.87 18.76
N ILE A 221 -0.55 1.97 18.70
CA ILE A 221 -1.33 1.70 17.49
C ILE A 221 -2.09 2.96 17.04
N THR A 222 -2.74 3.68 17.95
CA THR A 222 -3.42 4.94 17.63
C THR A 222 -2.46 5.98 17.05
N ILE A 223 -1.28 6.14 17.65
CA ILE A 223 -0.24 7.05 17.14
C ILE A 223 0.17 6.63 15.71
N LEU A 224 0.44 5.34 15.50
CA LEU A 224 0.81 4.84 14.16
C LEU A 224 -0.31 5.07 13.13
N MET A 225 -1.58 4.90 13.52
CA MET A 225 -2.72 5.19 12.66
C MET A 225 -2.80 6.68 12.29
N LEU A 226 -2.55 7.59 13.24
CA LEU A 226 -2.50 9.04 12.98
C LEU A 226 -1.32 9.41 12.07
N LEU A 227 -0.18 8.74 12.22
CA LEU A 227 0.98 8.92 11.34
C LEU A 227 0.69 8.45 9.91
N VAL A 228 0.02 7.30 9.76
CA VAL A 228 -0.43 6.80 8.45
C VAL A 228 -1.48 7.73 7.83
N PHE A 229 -2.42 8.24 8.63
CA PHE A 229 -3.39 9.25 8.19
C PHE A 229 -2.66 10.47 7.62
N SER A 230 -1.80 11.10 8.41
CA SER A 230 -1.02 12.28 8.00
C SER A 230 -0.25 12.05 6.71
N LYS A 231 0.49 10.92 6.65
CA LYS A 231 1.27 10.55 5.49
C LYS A 231 0.40 10.37 4.24
N ASN A 232 -0.67 9.56 4.33
CA ASN A 232 -1.46 9.24 3.14
C ASN A 232 -2.32 10.42 2.69
N PHE A 233 -2.78 11.24 3.61
CA PHE A 233 -3.50 12.47 3.29
C PHE A 233 -2.60 13.46 2.53
N TYR A 234 -1.35 13.66 3.00
CA TYR A 234 -0.36 14.48 2.30
C TYR A 234 0.02 13.89 0.93
N MET A 235 0.25 12.57 0.87
CA MET A 235 0.53 11.87 -0.38
C MET A 235 -0.61 11.99 -1.39
N ALA A 236 -1.88 11.92 -0.95
CA ALA A 236 -3.03 12.12 -1.81
C ALA A 236 -3.03 13.52 -2.44
N GLY A 237 -2.64 14.55 -1.68
CA GLY A 237 -2.43 15.90 -2.19
C GLY A 237 -1.40 15.95 -3.31
N LEU A 238 -0.23 15.31 -3.11
CA LEU A 238 0.83 15.26 -4.11
C LEU A 238 0.46 14.39 -5.32
N THR A 239 -0.14 13.23 -5.12
CA THR A 239 -0.44 12.33 -6.24
C THR A 239 -1.63 12.80 -7.08
N SER A 240 -2.65 13.39 -6.47
CA SER A 240 -3.88 13.79 -7.17
C SER A 240 -3.84 15.21 -7.71
N TYR A 241 -3.07 16.10 -7.09
CA TYR A 241 -3.13 17.53 -7.40
C TYR A 241 -1.80 18.16 -7.83
N TYR A 242 -0.70 17.40 -7.89
CA TYR A 242 0.62 17.94 -8.23
C TYR A 242 0.68 18.54 -9.63
N THR A 243 0.11 17.86 -10.61
CA THR A 243 0.04 18.36 -11.98
C THR A 243 -0.74 19.67 -12.05
N PHE A 244 -1.88 19.75 -11.39
CA PHE A 244 -2.68 20.98 -11.33
C PHE A 244 -1.95 22.12 -10.62
N TYR A 245 -1.23 21.82 -9.54
CA TYR A 245 -0.41 22.80 -8.83
C TYR A 245 0.71 23.36 -9.70
N LEU A 246 1.42 22.51 -10.44
CA LEU A 246 2.50 22.93 -11.34
C LEU A 246 1.95 23.78 -12.49
N ILE A 247 0.84 23.37 -13.09
CA ILE A 247 0.20 24.11 -14.18
C ILE A 247 -0.29 25.48 -13.68
N SER A 248 -0.99 25.52 -12.55
CA SER A 248 -1.55 26.75 -12.00
C SER A 248 -0.47 27.74 -11.60
N LYS A 249 0.54 27.27 -10.86
CA LYS A 249 1.56 28.17 -10.27
C LYS A 249 2.66 28.57 -11.25
N PHE A 250 3.11 27.64 -12.11
CA PHE A 250 4.30 27.82 -12.95
C PHE A 250 3.98 27.86 -14.44
N GLN A 251 2.71 27.72 -14.83
CA GLN A 251 2.25 27.76 -16.22
C GLN A 251 2.99 26.75 -17.13
N VAL A 252 3.42 25.61 -16.57
CA VAL A 252 4.05 24.53 -17.34
C VAL A 252 3.01 23.79 -18.17
N SER A 253 3.44 23.13 -19.23
CA SER A 253 2.57 22.29 -20.03
C SER A 253 2.03 21.09 -19.22
N VAL A 254 0.89 20.54 -19.63
CA VAL A 254 0.34 19.32 -19.03
C VAL A 254 1.36 18.17 -19.11
N GLN A 255 2.06 18.10 -20.24
CA GLN A 255 3.06 17.05 -20.48
C GLN A 255 4.25 17.18 -19.51
N ASP A 256 4.79 18.39 -19.32
CA ASP A 256 5.87 18.61 -18.36
C ASP A 256 5.42 18.32 -16.92
N ALA A 257 4.23 18.74 -16.55
CA ALA A 257 3.67 18.44 -15.23
C ALA A 257 3.56 16.92 -14.97
N GLN A 258 3.23 16.13 -16.00
CA GLN A 258 3.21 14.66 -15.91
C GLN A 258 4.61 14.07 -15.73
N VAL A 259 5.64 14.65 -16.38
CA VAL A 259 7.04 14.23 -16.19
C VAL A 259 7.48 14.50 -14.75
N TYR A 260 7.15 15.66 -14.19
CA TYR A 260 7.43 15.95 -12.77
C TYR A 260 6.72 14.99 -11.81
N LEU A 261 5.46 14.63 -12.10
CA LEU A 261 4.73 13.65 -11.32
C LEU A 261 5.40 12.26 -11.39
N PHE A 262 5.82 11.83 -12.58
CA PHE A 262 6.54 10.57 -12.75
C PHE A 262 7.85 10.53 -11.95
N ILE A 263 8.64 11.62 -11.99
CA ILE A 263 9.89 11.74 -11.20
C ILE A 263 9.58 11.63 -9.70
N PHE A 264 8.54 12.31 -9.22
CA PHE A 264 8.07 12.20 -7.83
C PHE A 264 7.69 10.76 -7.46
N LEU A 265 6.90 10.08 -8.30
CA LEU A 265 6.49 8.68 -8.06
C LEU A 265 7.68 7.71 -8.10
N GLY A 266 8.67 7.96 -8.95
CA GLY A 266 9.93 7.24 -8.96
C GLY A 266 10.70 7.39 -7.63
N ALA A 267 10.74 8.60 -7.07
CA ALA A 267 11.34 8.85 -5.76
C ALA A 267 10.57 8.13 -4.64
N VAL A 268 9.24 8.08 -4.70
CA VAL A 268 8.39 7.31 -3.78
C VAL A 268 8.73 5.82 -3.82
N ALA A 269 8.88 5.24 -5.01
CA ALA A 269 9.25 3.83 -5.17
C ALA A 269 10.64 3.55 -4.58
N ALA A 270 11.63 4.41 -4.88
CA ALA A 270 12.98 4.31 -4.32
C ALA A 270 13.00 4.43 -2.78
N GLY A 271 12.27 5.41 -2.23
CA GLY A 271 12.15 5.61 -0.79
C GLY A 271 11.50 4.41 -0.08
N THR A 272 10.50 3.82 -0.69
CA THR A 272 9.86 2.60 -0.18
C THR A 272 10.84 1.44 -0.07
N LEU A 273 11.70 1.27 -1.08
CA LEU A 273 12.73 0.21 -1.07
C LEU A 273 13.77 0.42 0.05
N LEU A 274 14.19 1.66 0.27
CA LEU A 274 15.22 1.99 1.25
C LEU A 274 14.72 1.90 2.71
N GLY A 275 13.45 2.24 2.95
CA GLY A 275 12.91 2.38 4.30
C GLY A 275 13.00 1.13 5.17
N GLY A 276 12.75 -0.05 4.60
CA GLY A 276 12.78 -1.31 5.34
C GLY A 276 14.19 -1.70 5.80
N PRO A 277 15.19 -1.83 4.90
CA PRO A 277 16.56 -2.17 5.28
C PRO A 277 17.17 -1.18 6.28
N VAL A 278 16.88 0.11 6.11
CA VAL A 278 17.34 1.15 7.05
C VAL A 278 16.70 0.93 8.42
N GLY A 279 15.37 0.66 8.46
CA GLY A 279 14.65 0.37 9.71
C GLY A 279 15.15 -0.90 10.42
N ASP A 280 15.57 -1.92 9.68
CA ASP A 280 16.13 -3.13 10.25
C ASP A 280 17.52 -2.87 10.91
N ARG A 281 18.29 -1.87 10.41
CA ARG A 281 19.63 -1.51 10.93
C ARG A 281 19.55 -0.53 12.10
N ILE A 282 18.94 0.64 11.91
CA ILE A 282 18.95 1.74 12.89
C ILE A 282 17.75 1.72 13.84
N GLY A 283 16.75 0.88 13.57
CA GLY A 283 15.53 0.77 14.37
C GLY A 283 14.35 1.50 13.74
N ARG A 284 13.18 0.82 13.74
CA ARG A 284 11.96 1.26 13.05
C ARG A 284 11.42 2.59 13.56
N ARG A 285 11.49 2.81 14.89
CA ARG A 285 11.06 4.06 15.52
C ARG A 285 11.79 5.28 14.93
N TYR A 286 13.09 5.18 14.70
CA TYR A 286 13.88 6.28 14.13
C TYR A 286 13.50 6.53 12.67
N VAL A 287 13.30 5.47 11.88
CA VAL A 287 12.85 5.62 10.49
C VAL A 287 11.48 6.30 10.44
N ILE A 288 10.52 5.87 11.27
CA ILE A 288 9.19 6.49 11.34
C ILE A 288 9.32 7.98 11.68
N TRP A 289 10.14 8.31 12.68
CA TRP A 289 10.33 9.68 13.12
C TRP A 289 10.95 10.56 12.03
N ILE A 290 12.07 10.10 11.45
CA ILE A 290 12.78 10.81 10.37
C ILE A 290 11.89 10.93 9.12
N SER A 291 11.17 9.87 8.76
CA SER A 291 10.38 9.85 7.53
C SER A 291 9.15 10.75 7.58
N ILE A 292 8.55 10.95 8.73
CA ILE A 292 7.34 11.79 8.83
C ILE A 292 7.70 13.18 9.33
N LEU A 293 8.40 13.30 10.45
CA LEU A 293 8.77 14.60 10.99
C LEU A 293 9.93 15.24 10.22
N GLY A 294 10.92 14.45 9.81
CA GLY A 294 12.09 14.95 9.08
C GLY A 294 11.75 15.50 7.70
N VAL A 295 10.60 15.15 7.13
CA VAL A 295 10.13 15.72 5.87
C VAL A 295 9.49 17.11 6.04
N LEU A 296 9.12 17.50 7.27
CA LEU A 296 8.40 18.74 7.56
C LEU A 296 9.08 20.02 7.00
N PRO A 297 10.38 20.26 7.14
CA PRO A 297 10.99 21.46 6.58
C PRO A 297 10.85 21.53 5.06
N PHE A 298 10.94 20.40 4.37
CA PHE A 298 10.80 20.35 2.91
C PHE A 298 9.35 20.59 2.47
N THR A 299 8.37 20.06 3.22
CA THR A 299 6.95 20.28 2.92
C THR A 299 6.55 21.73 3.16
N LEU A 300 7.09 22.39 4.21
CA LEU A 300 6.82 23.80 4.50
C LEU A 300 7.44 24.73 3.44
N LEU A 301 8.61 24.38 2.89
CA LEU A 301 9.28 25.18 1.86
C LEU A 301 8.64 25.03 0.48
N LEU A 302 8.07 23.88 0.16
CA LEU A 302 7.54 23.56 -1.18
C LEU A 302 6.55 24.61 -1.71
N PRO A 303 5.54 25.09 -0.96
CA PRO A 303 4.59 26.08 -1.47
C PRO A 303 5.20 27.43 -1.83
N TYR A 304 6.39 27.73 -1.35
CA TYR A 304 7.07 29.03 -1.55
C TYR A 304 8.23 28.94 -2.55
N SER A 305 8.49 27.74 -3.09
CA SER A 305 9.61 27.46 -3.98
C SER A 305 9.31 27.83 -5.44
N ASN A 306 10.35 28.06 -6.24
CA ASN A 306 10.26 28.12 -7.69
C ASN A 306 10.16 26.70 -8.29
N LEU A 307 9.99 26.58 -9.61
CA LEU A 307 9.77 25.29 -10.29
C LEU A 307 10.91 24.29 -10.03
N PHE A 308 12.16 24.72 -10.16
CA PHE A 308 13.33 23.84 -9.94
C PHE A 308 13.36 23.29 -8.52
N TRP A 309 13.24 24.16 -7.51
CA TRP A 309 13.20 23.73 -6.12
C TRP A 309 11.96 22.94 -5.76
N THR A 310 10.81 23.23 -6.37
CA THR A 310 9.59 22.42 -6.20
C THR A 310 9.83 20.98 -6.66
N ALA A 311 10.50 20.77 -7.79
CA ALA A 311 10.87 19.45 -8.28
C ALA A 311 11.85 18.75 -7.32
N VAL A 312 12.92 19.42 -6.92
CA VAL A 312 13.91 18.86 -5.96
C VAL A 312 13.26 18.50 -4.63
N LEU A 313 12.46 19.40 -4.07
CA LEU A 313 11.77 19.18 -2.80
C LEU A 313 10.75 18.03 -2.90
N SER A 314 10.01 17.92 -4.01
CA SER A 314 9.07 16.81 -4.21
C SER A 314 9.78 15.47 -4.26
N VAL A 315 10.94 15.37 -4.90
CA VAL A 315 11.78 14.16 -4.90
C VAL A 315 12.22 13.78 -3.49
N ILE A 316 12.75 14.76 -2.73
CA ILE A 316 13.17 14.54 -1.34
C ILE A 316 11.98 14.08 -0.48
N ILE A 317 10.83 14.76 -0.60
CA ILE A 317 9.60 14.44 0.11
C ILE A 317 9.14 13.03 -0.24
N GLY A 318 9.09 12.69 -1.53
CA GLY A 318 8.69 11.36 -2.00
C GLY A 318 9.57 10.26 -1.43
N LEU A 319 10.88 10.44 -1.53
CA LEU A 319 11.88 9.47 -1.06
C LEU A 319 11.81 9.26 0.46
N VAL A 320 11.77 10.35 1.22
CA VAL A 320 11.78 10.30 2.69
C VAL A 320 10.43 9.80 3.23
N LEU A 321 9.32 10.38 2.79
CA LEU A 321 7.98 10.05 3.32
C LEU A 321 7.54 8.64 2.97
N ALA A 322 7.91 8.14 1.78
CA ALA A 322 7.56 6.78 1.35
C ALA A 322 8.23 5.69 2.20
N SER A 323 9.40 5.96 2.77
CA SER A 323 10.12 5.01 3.62
C SER A 323 9.40 4.68 4.94
N ALA A 324 8.44 5.51 5.37
CA ALA A 324 7.72 5.34 6.64
C ALA A 324 6.83 4.10 6.69
N PHE A 325 6.12 3.77 5.59
CA PHE A 325 5.03 2.80 5.65
C PHE A 325 5.49 1.39 6.04
N SER A 326 6.55 0.88 5.40
CA SER A 326 7.10 -0.43 5.73
C SER A 326 7.57 -0.49 7.20
N ALA A 327 8.20 0.58 7.70
CA ALA A 327 8.63 0.66 9.08
C ALA A 327 7.46 0.70 10.06
N ILE A 328 6.41 1.48 9.76
CA ILE A 328 5.18 1.57 10.56
C ILE A 328 4.49 0.21 10.64
N LEU A 329 4.29 -0.45 9.51
CA LEU A 329 3.59 -1.72 9.45
C LEU A 329 4.34 -2.80 10.24
N VAL A 330 5.65 -2.93 10.04
CA VAL A 330 6.46 -3.92 10.77
C VAL A 330 6.45 -3.61 12.28
N TYR A 331 6.58 -2.34 12.66
CA TYR A 331 6.52 -1.93 14.07
C TYR A 331 5.15 -2.26 14.70
N ALA A 332 4.05 -2.01 13.98
CA ALA A 332 2.71 -2.33 14.45
C ALA A 332 2.49 -3.84 14.63
N ILE A 333 2.99 -4.67 13.69
CA ILE A 333 2.95 -6.13 13.78
C ILE A 333 3.76 -6.64 14.98
N GLU A 334 4.89 -6.01 15.29
CA GLU A 334 5.72 -6.38 16.45
C GLU A 334 5.10 -6.00 17.78
N LEU A 335 4.27 -4.95 17.83
CA LEU A 335 3.49 -4.59 19.02
C LEU A 335 2.42 -5.63 19.37
N VAL A 336 1.86 -6.32 18.36
CA VAL A 336 0.77 -7.29 18.54
C VAL A 336 1.16 -8.63 17.91
N PRO A 337 2.06 -9.38 18.56
CA PRO A 337 2.51 -10.68 18.04
C PRO A 337 1.35 -11.64 17.81
N GLY A 338 1.43 -12.45 16.75
CA GLY A 338 0.39 -13.45 16.40
C GLY A 338 -0.81 -12.91 15.61
N ARG A 339 -0.89 -11.59 15.35
CA ARG A 339 -1.99 -10.96 14.59
C ARG A 339 -1.51 -10.22 13.35
N VAL A 340 -0.64 -10.86 12.57
CA VAL A 340 0.00 -10.24 11.40
C VAL A 340 -1.03 -9.79 10.38
N GLY A 341 -1.97 -10.66 10.00
CA GLY A 341 -3.01 -10.34 9.02
C GLY A 341 -3.98 -9.27 9.50
N THR A 342 -4.40 -9.32 10.77
CA THR A 342 -5.27 -8.29 11.37
C THR A 342 -4.62 -6.92 11.32
N ILE A 343 -3.36 -6.82 11.75
CA ILE A 343 -2.63 -5.55 11.78
C ILE A 343 -2.32 -5.07 10.36
N ALA A 344 -1.86 -5.95 9.48
CA ALA A 344 -1.63 -5.58 8.08
C ALA A 344 -2.92 -5.10 7.42
N GLY A 345 -4.02 -5.83 7.57
CA GLY A 345 -5.33 -5.44 7.04
C GLY A 345 -5.82 -4.09 7.57
N LEU A 346 -5.63 -3.81 8.87
CA LEU A 346 -5.98 -2.52 9.46
C LEU A 346 -5.18 -1.38 8.82
N PHE A 347 -3.86 -1.53 8.70
CA PHE A 347 -2.99 -0.46 8.20
C PHE A 347 -3.11 -0.26 6.69
N PHE A 348 -3.25 -1.32 5.90
CA PHE A 348 -3.52 -1.18 4.46
C PHE A 348 -4.92 -0.61 4.20
N GLY A 349 -5.95 -1.14 4.89
CA GLY A 349 -7.31 -0.61 4.78
C GLY A 349 -7.38 0.88 5.12
N LEU A 350 -6.73 1.30 6.22
CA LEU A 350 -6.63 2.71 6.58
C LEU A 350 -5.90 3.52 5.51
N SER A 351 -4.79 3.01 4.96
CA SER A 351 -4.00 3.70 3.95
C SER A 351 -4.81 4.00 2.69
N PHE A 352 -5.52 3.00 2.16
CA PHE A 352 -6.36 3.17 0.97
C PHE A 352 -7.57 4.06 1.26
N GLY A 353 -8.27 3.83 2.38
CA GLY A 353 -9.41 4.66 2.77
C GLY A 353 -9.04 6.14 2.96
N MET A 354 -7.90 6.41 3.61
CA MET A 354 -7.44 7.78 3.83
C MET A 354 -6.93 8.45 2.56
N GLY A 355 -6.35 7.70 1.62
CA GLY A 355 -5.99 8.22 0.30
C GLY A 355 -7.22 8.75 -0.45
N GLY A 356 -8.29 7.98 -0.51
CA GLY A 356 -9.55 8.38 -1.15
C GLY A 356 -10.24 9.57 -0.47
N LEU A 357 -10.38 9.52 0.87
CA LEU A 357 -10.94 10.62 1.64
C LEU A 357 -10.11 11.89 1.53
N GLY A 358 -8.77 11.74 1.54
CA GLY A 358 -7.83 12.85 1.38
C GLY A 358 -8.02 13.54 0.05
N ALA A 359 -8.04 12.78 -1.05
CA ALA A 359 -8.25 13.35 -2.37
C ALA A 359 -9.59 14.11 -2.47
N ALA A 360 -10.69 13.53 -1.97
CA ALA A 360 -12.01 14.17 -1.99
C ALA A 360 -12.03 15.46 -1.16
N ALA A 361 -11.52 15.44 0.08
CA ALA A 361 -11.52 16.59 0.97
C ALA A 361 -10.63 17.73 0.43
N LEU A 362 -9.46 17.38 -0.11
CA LEU A 362 -8.54 18.36 -0.68
C LEU A 362 -9.07 18.94 -2.00
N GLY A 363 -9.83 18.16 -2.78
CA GLY A 363 -10.53 18.65 -3.97
C GLY A 363 -11.55 19.71 -3.61
N GLN A 364 -12.41 19.44 -2.62
CA GLN A 364 -13.36 20.43 -2.13
C GLN A 364 -12.67 21.69 -1.60
N LEU A 365 -11.57 21.53 -0.87
CA LEU A 365 -10.79 22.68 -0.39
C LEU A 365 -10.21 23.49 -1.54
N ALA A 366 -9.75 22.82 -2.61
CA ALA A 366 -9.24 23.49 -3.81
C ALA A 366 -10.31 24.29 -4.52
N ASP A 367 -11.52 23.72 -4.67
CA ASP A 367 -12.67 24.38 -5.30
C ASP A 367 -13.15 25.60 -4.48
N MET A 368 -13.10 25.51 -3.16
CA MET A 368 -13.50 26.60 -2.26
C MET A 368 -12.46 27.70 -2.14
N THR A 369 -11.18 27.41 -2.43
CA THR A 369 -10.07 28.34 -2.19
C THR A 369 -9.13 28.44 -3.40
N SER A 370 -8.10 27.62 -3.40
CA SER A 370 -7.17 27.44 -4.53
C SER A 370 -6.30 26.21 -4.30
N ILE A 371 -5.72 25.67 -5.37
CA ILE A 371 -4.78 24.57 -5.29
C ILE A 371 -3.52 24.92 -4.47
N GLU A 372 -3.08 26.19 -4.52
CA GLU A 372 -1.95 26.67 -3.73
C GLU A 372 -2.26 26.67 -2.22
N THR A 373 -3.49 27.01 -1.84
CA THR A 373 -3.96 26.95 -0.44
C THR A 373 -3.93 25.51 0.06
N VAL A 374 -4.36 24.55 -0.77
CA VAL A 374 -4.27 23.10 -0.44
C VAL A 374 -2.85 22.72 -0.10
N TYR A 375 -1.86 23.13 -0.91
CA TYR A 375 -0.45 22.83 -0.66
C TYR A 375 0.08 23.47 0.62
N LYS A 376 -0.32 24.73 0.91
CA LYS A 376 0.03 25.40 2.17
C LYS A 376 -0.55 24.70 3.39
N VAL A 377 -1.83 24.30 3.35
CA VAL A 377 -2.49 23.59 4.45
C VAL A 377 -1.85 22.21 4.65
N CYS A 378 -1.69 21.44 3.57
CA CYS A 378 -1.10 20.11 3.64
C CYS A 378 0.34 20.11 4.14
N SER A 379 1.11 21.19 3.90
CA SER A 379 2.52 21.29 4.30
C SER A 379 2.75 21.09 5.81
N PHE A 380 1.72 21.35 6.64
CA PHE A 380 1.77 21.16 8.10
C PHE A 380 1.45 19.73 8.56
N LEU A 381 0.85 18.90 7.71
CA LEU A 381 0.45 17.53 8.10
C LEU A 381 1.60 16.69 8.68
N PRO A 382 2.83 16.76 8.16
CA PRO A 382 3.95 16.00 8.73
C PRO A 382 4.32 16.40 10.16
N ALA A 383 3.86 17.56 10.68
CA ALA A 383 4.04 17.95 12.07
C ALA A 383 3.41 16.93 13.05
N ILE A 384 2.38 16.17 12.63
CA ILE A 384 1.82 15.04 13.38
C ILE A 384 2.92 14.00 13.71
N GLY A 385 4.01 13.99 12.96
CA GLY A 385 5.21 13.19 13.22
C GLY A 385 5.81 13.39 14.64
N LEU A 386 5.53 14.50 15.30
CA LEU A 386 5.89 14.72 16.72
C LEU A 386 5.32 13.62 17.64
N LEU A 387 4.18 13.05 17.31
CA LEU A 387 3.58 11.95 18.06
C LEU A 387 4.46 10.70 18.11
N ALA A 388 5.36 10.52 17.14
CA ALA A 388 6.29 9.39 17.12
C ALA A 388 7.25 9.39 18.32
N TYR A 389 7.42 10.53 18.99
CA TYR A 389 8.19 10.64 20.24
C TYR A 389 7.64 9.71 21.33
N PHE A 390 6.33 9.52 21.40
CA PHE A 390 5.66 8.70 22.43
C PHE A 390 5.68 7.20 22.09
N LEU A 391 6.19 6.78 20.93
CA LEU A 391 6.33 5.37 20.60
C LEU A 391 7.40 4.72 21.49
N PRO A 392 7.11 3.57 22.15
CA PRO A 392 8.09 2.86 22.95
C PRO A 392 9.24 2.30 22.09
N LYS A 393 10.41 2.10 22.70
CA LYS A 393 11.45 1.29 22.09
C LYS A 393 11.01 -0.17 22.17
N ILE A 394 10.84 -0.83 21.02
CA ILE A 394 10.67 -2.28 20.96
C ILE A 394 12.08 -2.86 20.96
N GLU A 395 12.45 -3.57 22.00
CA GLU A 395 13.71 -4.32 22.01
C GLU A 395 13.66 -5.34 20.90
N LYS A 396 14.66 -5.31 19.99
CA LYS A 396 14.85 -6.39 19.03
C LYS A 396 14.92 -7.70 19.82
N ALA A 397 14.05 -8.66 19.52
CA ALA A 397 14.33 -10.02 19.98
C ALA A 397 15.74 -10.36 19.49
N ARG A 398 16.71 -10.43 20.41
CA ARG A 398 18.03 -10.99 20.07
C ARG A 398 17.76 -12.42 19.64
N LEU A 399 17.95 -12.65 18.33
CA LEU A 399 17.92 -13.98 17.73
C LEU A 399 19.00 -14.85 18.34
#